data_17b365df63c4e814386fc7fcf8f7c32b
#
_entry.id   17b365df63c4e814386fc7fcf8f7c32b
#
_cell.length_a   1.000
_cell.length_b   1.000
_cell.length_c   1.000
_cell.angle_alpha   90.00
_cell.angle_beta   90.00
_cell.angle_gamma   90.00
#
_symmetry.space_group_name_H-M   'P 1'
#
loop_
_entity.id
_entity.type
_entity.pdbx_description
1 polymer ?
#
loop_
_entity_poly.entity_id
_entity_poly.type
_entity_poly.pdbx_seq_one_letter_code
_entity_poly.pdbx_strand_id
1 'polypeptide(L)'
;VKAFLKQSFPHEPGTFYRYSTHCSHMLSAIITKVSGLSLEQFLNRYLFYPMEIYEAQWELSPEKLTAGGMGLSLYPMSLVKIAQLLLKEGSYNGSQLISKEYLKMAVTQQIIKQDDINNPDSEFSGNGYGYQFHIGKDGYYRMDGAFGQLCLMCPDKKKAVIVFSQYSKTEALLSLIYKHLLNDTECCCAYIENTRPEKNAAAVDAVIPCSNFRLEDNILGIKYVEFLPSCNEYLVKLCYAEYTETIRFSLLQETSGKMNFLKDLQVHKQEYYCEAVFNEVLILKIYFIETPYVAVYRFSFYGNKLRFEFSINVSFTLKDFAVDGFLVEER
;
A
#
# COMPACT_ATOMS: atom_id res chain seq x y z
N VAL A 1 -14.13 9.59 -16.78
CA VAL A 1 -15.55 9.97 -16.58
C VAL A 1 -16.40 9.61 -17.79
N LYS A 2 -16.12 10.14 -19.01
CA LYS A 2 -16.96 9.89 -20.21
C LYS A 2 -17.13 8.41 -20.55
N ALA A 3 -16.07 7.59 -20.39
CA ALA A 3 -16.15 6.15 -20.67
C ALA A 3 -17.08 5.45 -19.68
N PHE A 4 -17.06 5.81 -18.40
CA PHE A 4 -17.95 5.27 -17.37
C PHE A 4 -19.42 5.59 -17.69
N LEU A 5 -19.74 6.84 -18.05
CA LEU A 5 -21.11 7.27 -18.36
C LEU A 5 -21.70 6.62 -19.63
N LYS A 6 -20.88 6.00 -20.47
CA LYS A 6 -21.32 5.25 -21.65
C LYS A 6 -21.64 3.78 -21.36
N GLN A 7 -21.29 3.28 -20.16
CA GLN A 7 -21.56 1.89 -19.80
C GLN A 7 -23.03 1.72 -19.41
N SER A 8 -23.61 0.60 -19.79
CA SER A 8 -24.92 0.18 -19.29
C SER A 8 -24.79 -0.46 -17.91
N PHE A 9 -25.80 -0.34 -17.10
CA PHE A 9 -25.89 -1.08 -15.86
C PHE A 9 -26.26 -2.56 -16.15
N PRO A 10 -25.44 -3.53 -15.70
CA PRO A 10 -25.75 -4.95 -15.89
C PRO A 10 -26.87 -5.45 -14.96
N HIS A 11 -27.16 -4.72 -13.90
CA HIS A 11 -28.19 -5.01 -12.92
C HIS A 11 -29.00 -3.75 -12.63
N GLU A 12 -30.23 -3.92 -12.19
CA GLU A 12 -31.04 -2.81 -11.71
C GLU A 12 -30.39 -2.16 -10.48
N PRO A 13 -30.30 -0.82 -10.42
CA PRO A 13 -29.69 -0.12 -9.28
C PRO A 13 -30.30 -0.53 -7.93
N GLY A 14 -29.46 -0.82 -6.95
CA GLY A 14 -29.87 -1.26 -5.61
C GLY A 14 -30.18 -2.75 -5.46
N THR A 15 -30.09 -3.56 -6.52
CA THR A 15 -30.43 -4.99 -6.46
C THR A 15 -29.24 -5.93 -6.37
N PHE A 16 -28.05 -5.49 -6.75
CA PHE A 16 -26.85 -6.32 -6.77
C PHE A 16 -25.62 -5.53 -6.33
N TYR A 17 -24.88 -6.07 -5.37
CA TYR A 17 -23.61 -5.52 -4.94
C TYR A 17 -22.47 -5.96 -5.86
N ARG A 18 -21.72 -4.99 -6.34
CA ARG A 18 -20.44 -5.22 -6.99
C ARG A 18 -19.47 -4.12 -6.63
N TYR A 19 -18.36 -4.48 -5.97
CA TYR A 19 -17.31 -3.51 -5.66
C TYR A 19 -16.76 -2.87 -6.93
N SER A 20 -16.66 -1.55 -6.93
CA SER A 20 -16.18 -0.80 -8.08
C SER A 20 -15.43 0.46 -7.70
N THR A 21 -14.11 0.45 -7.87
CA THR A 21 -13.24 1.61 -7.74
C THR A 21 -13.66 2.77 -8.66
N HIS A 22 -14.22 2.45 -9.83
CA HIS A 22 -14.71 3.47 -10.76
C HIS A 22 -15.90 4.25 -10.21
N CYS A 23 -16.78 3.63 -9.43
CA CYS A 23 -17.88 4.33 -8.76
C CYS A 23 -17.34 5.39 -7.78
N SER A 24 -16.34 5.05 -6.98
CA SER A 24 -15.69 5.99 -6.07
C SER A 24 -15.00 7.14 -6.82
N HIS A 25 -14.38 6.85 -7.97
CA HIS A 25 -13.84 7.90 -8.84
C HIS A 25 -14.93 8.83 -9.40
N MET A 26 -16.10 8.30 -9.72
CA MET A 26 -17.24 9.12 -10.15
C MET A 26 -17.76 10.03 -9.04
N LEU A 27 -17.73 9.58 -7.76
CA LEU A 27 -18.05 10.45 -6.62
C LEU A 27 -17.07 11.62 -6.51
N SER A 28 -15.77 11.37 -6.72
CA SER A 28 -14.77 12.45 -6.81
C SER A 28 -15.09 13.47 -7.90
N ALA A 29 -15.45 13.00 -9.10
CA ALA A 29 -15.83 13.85 -10.20
C ALA A 29 -17.10 14.68 -9.90
N ILE A 30 -18.08 14.09 -9.21
CA ILE A 30 -19.31 14.77 -8.79
C ILE A 30 -18.97 15.87 -7.78
N ILE A 31 -18.18 15.58 -6.74
CA ILE A 31 -17.75 16.59 -5.75
C ILE A 31 -17.04 17.74 -6.45
N THR A 32 -16.11 17.45 -7.36
CA THR A 32 -15.40 18.47 -8.12
C THR A 32 -16.37 19.35 -8.91
N LYS A 33 -17.36 18.75 -9.56
CA LYS A 33 -18.34 19.46 -10.38
C LYS A 33 -19.26 20.37 -9.56
N VAL A 34 -19.73 19.90 -8.39
CA VAL A 34 -20.73 20.63 -7.60
C VAL A 34 -20.11 21.65 -6.66
N SER A 35 -18.89 21.42 -6.17
CA SER A 35 -18.21 22.31 -5.24
C SER A 35 -17.26 23.32 -5.91
N GLY A 36 -16.81 23.03 -7.13
CA GLY A 36 -15.74 23.77 -7.80
C GLY A 36 -14.33 23.49 -7.23
N LEU A 37 -14.21 22.57 -6.26
CA LEU A 37 -12.95 22.16 -5.65
C LEU A 37 -12.61 20.73 -6.07
N SER A 38 -11.32 20.39 -6.20
CA SER A 38 -10.96 18.97 -6.29
C SER A 38 -11.41 18.22 -5.03
N LEU A 39 -11.57 16.89 -5.10
CA LEU A 39 -11.90 16.09 -3.90
C LEU A 39 -10.88 16.31 -2.79
N GLU A 40 -9.60 16.35 -3.13
CA GLU A 40 -8.52 16.61 -2.17
C GLU A 40 -8.67 18.00 -1.52
N GLN A 41 -8.89 19.07 -2.30
CA GLN A 41 -9.13 20.42 -1.78
C GLN A 41 -10.38 20.48 -0.92
N PHE A 42 -11.44 19.79 -1.32
CA PHE A 42 -12.69 19.73 -0.59
C PHE A 42 -12.48 19.06 0.78
N LEU A 43 -11.83 17.90 0.82
CA LEU A 43 -11.56 17.20 2.07
C LEU A 43 -10.54 17.93 2.95
N ASN A 44 -9.50 18.54 2.37
CA ASN A 44 -8.58 19.40 3.11
C ASN A 44 -9.35 20.52 3.85
N ARG A 45 -10.25 21.20 3.16
CA ARG A 45 -10.98 22.32 3.73
C ARG A 45 -12.00 21.92 4.81
N TYR A 46 -12.76 20.83 4.57
CA TYR A 46 -13.94 20.52 5.38
C TYR A 46 -13.72 19.37 6.36
N LEU A 47 -12.65 18.59 6.21
CA LEU A 47 -12.38 17.43 7.04
C LEU A 47 -10.95 17.44 7.59
N PHE A 48 -9.93 17.44 6.72
CA PHE A 48 -8.55 17.20 7.14
C PHE A 48 -7.96 18.34 7.95
N TYR A 49 -8.04 19.58 7.51
CA TYR A 49 -7.53 20.73 8.27
C TYR A 49 -8.26 20.94 9.61
N PRO A 50 -9.61 20.83 9.69
CA PRO A 50 -10.30 20.83 10.99
C PRO A 50 -9.84 19.71 11.95
N MET A 51 -9.28 18.62 11.42
CA MET A 51 -8.72 17.51 12.18
C MET A 51 -7.20 17.61 12.35
N GLU A 52 -6.57 18.70 11.93
CA GLU A 52 -5.12 18.89 11.97
C GLU A 52 -4.37 17.77 11.22
N ILE A 53 -4.87 17.39 10.05
CA ILE A 53 -4.27 16.49 9.09
C ILE A 53 -3.78 17.34 7.92
N TYR A 54 -2.46 17.46 7.73
CA TYR A 54 -1.85 18.35 6.74
C TYR A 54 -1.02 17.60 5.70
N GLU A 55 -0.75 16.34 5.93
CA GLU A 55 0.16 15.51 5.12
C GLU A 55 -0.55 14.58 4.13
N ALA A 56 -1.88 14.69 4.03
CA ALA A 56 -2.65 13.89 3.09
C ALA A 56 -2.21 14.16 1.65
N GLN A 57 -1.88 13.11 0.92
CA GLN A 57 -1.53 13.18 -0.49
C GLN A 57 -2.44 12.25 -1.29
N TRP A 58 -2.88 12.71 -2.45
CA TRP A 58 -3.78 11.91 -3.27
C TRP A 58 -3.35 11.89 -4.73
N GLU A 59 -3.35 10.72 -5.34
CA GLU A 59 -3.03 10.59 -6.76
C GLU A 59 -4.11 11.20 -7.66
N LEU A 60 -3.68 11.63 -8.82
CA LEU A 60 -4.55 12.15 -9.86
C LEU A 60 -4.76 11.11 -10.96
N SER A 61 -5.96 11.03 -11.48
CA SER A 61 -6.24 10.31 -12.71
C SER A 61 -5.57 10.99 -13.92
N PRO A 62 -5.45 10.32 -15.08
CA PRO A 62 -4.97 10.94 -16.30
C PRO A 62 -5.75 12.21 -16.71
N GLU A 63 -7.03 12.31 -16.32
CA GLU A 63 -7.89 13.48 -16.54
C GLU A 63 -7.65 14.61 -15.51
N LYS A 64 -6.62 14.48 -14.65
CA LYS A 64 -6.27 15.43 -13.56
C LYS A 64 -7.36 15.59 -12.50
N LEU A 65 -8.22 14.61 -12.34
CA LEU A 65 -9.16 14.52 -11.22
C LEU A 65 -8.52 13.70 -10.10
N THR A 66 -8.78 14.07 -8.84
CA THR A 66 -8.39 13.25 -7.69
C THR A 66 -8.96 11.83 -7.82
N ALA A 67 -8.12 10.83 -7.68
CA ALA A 67 -8.49 9.43 -7.87
C ALA A 67 -9.31 8.91 -6.67
N GLY A 68 -10.60 9.19 -6.64
CA GLY A 68 -11.47 8.95 -5.48
C GLY A 68 -11.58 7.50 -4.99
N GLY A 69 -11.11 6.52 -5.74
CA GLY A 69 -11.18 5.11 -5.39
C GLY A 69 -9.85 4.48 -4.96
N MET A 70 -8.75 5.23 -5.03
CA MET A 70 -7.39 4.77 -4.68
C MET A 70 -6.45 5.96 -4.50
N GLY A 71 -5.20 5.69 -4.12
CA GLY A 71 -4.11 6.66 -4.17
C GLY A 71 -4.08 7.71 -3.05
N LEU A 72 -4.89 7.55 -2.00
CA LEU A 72 -4.79 8.37 -0.79
C LEU A 72 -3.69 7.82 0.12
N SER A 73 -2.70 8.65 0.41
CA SER A 73 -1.65 8.38 1.41
C SER A 73 -1.89 9.22 2.65
N LEU A 74 -1.86 8.57 3.81
CA LEU A 74 -2.03 9.17 5.13
C LEU A 74 -1.00 8.59 6.10
N TYR A 75 -0.59 9.36 7.10
CA TYR A 75 0.11 8.78 8.24
C TYR A 75 -0.83 7.93 9.10
N PRO A 76 -0.32 6.89 9.76
CA PRO A 76 -1.13 6.04 10.64
C PRO A 76 -1.92 6.85 11.67
N MET A 77 -1.30 7.86 12.30
CA MET A 77 -1.96 8.72 13.29
C MET A 77 -3.08 9.56 12.70
N SER A 78 -3.01 9.93 11.43
CA SER A 78 -4.10 10.64 10.76
C SER A 78 -5.31 9.75 10.52
N LEU A 79 -5.06 8.47 10.21
CA LEU A 79 -6.15 7.48 10.13
C LEU A 79 -6.76 7.19 11.51
N VAL A 80 -5.97 7.24 12.61
CA VAL A 80 -6.48 7.18 14.00
C VAL A 80 -7.45 8.32 14.28
N LYS A 81 -7.13 9.56 13.88
CA LYS A 81 -8.03 10.70 14.03
C LYS A 81 -9.36 10.49 13.28
N ILE A 82 -9.29 9.98 12.05
CA ILE A 82 -10.48 9.64 11.25
C ILE A 82 -11.32 8.56 11.95
N ALA A 83 -10.69 7.50 12.46
CA ALA A 83 -11.39 6.47 13.23
C ALA A 83 -12.06 7.04 14.49
N GLN A 84 -11.42 7.95 15.20
CA GLN A 84 -12.01 8.64 16.36
C GLN A 84 -13.23 9.48 15.96
N LEU A 85 -13.16 10.21 14.85
CA LEU A 85 -14.30 10.94 14.30
C LEU A 85 -15.49 10.01 14.06
N LEU A 86 -15.24 8.85 13.43
CA LEU A 86 -16.28 7.86 13.11
C LEU A 86 -16.87 7.25 14.38
N LEU A 87 -16.04 6.85 15.36
CA LEU A 87 -16.50 6.33 16.66
C LEU A 87 -17.24 7.37 17.50
N LYS A 88 -16.99 8.66 17.31
CA LYS A 88 -17.68 9.77 17.96
C LYS A 88 -18.84 10.31 17.12
N GLU A 89 -19.41 9.49 16.27
CA GLU A 89 -20.59 9.81 15.45
C GLU A 89 -20.43 11.12 14.64
N GLY A 90 -19.24 11.34 14.08
CA GLY A 90 -18.93 12.50 13.24
C GLY A 90 -18.49 13.76 14.00
N SER A 91 -18.30 13.67 15.31
CA SER A 91 -17.80 14.78 16.14
C SER A 91 -16.29 14.66 16.39
N TYR A 92 -15.58 15.76 16.26
CA TYR A 92 -14.15 15.86 16.54
C TYR A 92 -13.84 17.16 17.30
N ASN A 93 -13.17 17.07 18.43
CA ASN A 93 -12.83 18.23 19.31
C ASN A 93 -14.00 19.19 19.55
N GLY A 94 -15.20 18.64 19.78
CA GLY A 94 -16.42 19.42 20.06
C GLY A 94 -17.13 19.98 18.83
N SER A 95 -16.59 19.79 17.63
CA SER A 95 -17.20 20.23 16.36
C SER A 95 -17.82 19.04 15.63
N GLN A 96 -19.05 19.18 15.12
CA GLN A 96 -19.70 18.20 14.27
C GLN A 96 -19.22 18.38 12.82
N LEU A 97 -18.30 17.52 12.34
CA LEU A 97 -17.74 17.60 10.98
C LEU A 97 -18.56 16.78 9.97
N ILE A 98 -19.18 15.69 10.41
CA ILE A 98 -20.08 14.86 9.60
C ILE A 98 -21.38 14.73 10.38
N SER A 99 -22.54 14.92 9.72
CA SER A 99 -23.80 14.80 10.44
C SER A 99 -23.97 13.37 11.01
N LYS A 100 -24.47 13.28 12.23
CA LYS A 100 -24.71 12.02 12.93
C LYS A 100 -25.68 11.13 12.15
N GLU A 101 -26.73 11.73 11.59
CA GLU A 101 -27.75 11.04 10.81
C GLU A 101 -27.16 10.44 9.55
N TYR A 102 -26.33 11.20 8.82
CA TYR A 102 -25.65 10.70 7.63
C TYR A 102 -24.69 9.54 7.98
N LEU A 103 -23.90 9.72 9.03
CA LEU A 103 -22.93 8.69 9.42
C LEU A 103 -23.67 7.40 9.83
N LYS A 104 -24.77 7.51 10.58
CA LYS A 104 -25.60 6.35 10.92
C LYS A 104 -26.10 5.61 9.69
N MET A 105 -26.57 6.33 8.67
CA MET A 105 -26.93 5.71 7.38
C MET A 105 -25.72 5.08 6.68
N ALA A 106 -24.59 5.76 6.68
CA ALA A 106 -23.39 5.32 5.98
C ALA A 106 -22.83 3.99 6.52
N VAL A 107 -22.92 3.77 7.85
CA VAL A 107 -22.43 2.55 8.51
C VAL A 107 -23.52 1.52 8.78
N THR A 108 -24.69 1.68 8.18
CA THR A 108 -25.78 0.69 8.20
C THR A 108 -25.83 -0.05 6.86
N GLN A 109 -26.25 -1.30 6.88
CA GLN A 109 -26.42 -2.09 5.68
C GLN A 109 -27.37 -1.40 4.68
N GLN A 110 -26.86 -1.11 3.50
CA GLN A 110 -27.64 -0.63 2.35
C GLN A 110 -27.89 -1.75 1.35
N ILE A 111 -26.97 -2.71 1.24
CA ILE A 111 -27.06 -3.83 0.33
C ILE A 111 -26.31 -5.04 0.92
N ILE A 112 -26.81 -6.26 0.66
CA ILE A 112 -26.13 -7.51 1.02
C ILE A 112 -25.08 -7.82 -0.05
N LYS A 113 -23.88 -8.22 0.36
CA LYS A 113 -22.85 -8.71 -0.57
C LYS A 113 -23.13 -10.16 -0.92
N GLN A 114 -22.86 -10.55 -2.17
CA GLN A 114 -23.09 -11.94 -2.61
C GLN A 114 -22.23 -12.93 -1.83
N ASP A 115 -21.00 -12.55 -1.46
CA ASP A 115 -20.11 -13.39 -0.66
C ASP A 115 -20.66 -13.64 0.74
N ASP A 116 -21.39 -12.69 1.34
CA ASP A 116 -22.06 -12.86 2.63
C ASP A 116 -23.21 -13.88 2.55
N ILE A 117 -23.88 -13.99 1.40
CA ILE A 117 -24.92 -14.99 1.14
C ILE A 117 -24.31 -16.39 0.98
N ASN A 118 -23.20 -16.48 0.24
CA ASN A 118 -22.56 -17.74 -0.08
C ASN A 118 -21.79 -18.35 1.10
N ASN A 119 -21.35 -17.52 2.04
CA ASN A 119 -20.58 -17.94 3.21
C ASN A 119 -21.01 -17.18 4.48
N PRO A 120 -22.25 -17.42 4.96
CA PRO A 120 -22.84 -16.66 6.08
C PRO A 120 -22.12 -16.88 7.42
N ASP A 121 -21.39 -17.98 7.56
CA ASP A 121 -20.67 -18.34 8.80
C ASP A 121 -19.24 -17.77 8.84
N SER A 122 -18.76 -17.16 7.76
CA SER A 122 -17.47 -16.47 7.78
C SER A 122 -17.51 -15.35 8.82
N GLU A 123 -16.52 -15.27 9.69
CA GLU A 123 -16.34 -14.15 10.65
C GLU A 123 -16.27 -12.80 9.96
N PHE A 124 -16.01 -12.79 8.66
CA PHE A 124 -15.82 -11.62 7.80
C PHE A 124 -16.98 -11.39 6.84
N SER A 125 -17.83 -12.40 6.60
CA SER A 125 -19.12 -12.21 5.97
C SER A 125 -19.95 -11.41 6.97
N GLY A 126 -20.15 -10.18 6.59
CA GLY A 126 -20.83 -9.25 7.46
C GLY A 126 -22.27 -9.04 7.03
N ASN A 127 -22.86 -8.05 7.62
CA ASN A 127 -24.20 -7.59 7.31
C ASN A 127 -24.23 -6.67 6.08
N GLY A 128 -23.40 -6.97 5.06
CA GLY A 128 -23.46 -6.27 3.77
C GLY A 128 -22.52 -5.08 3.63
N TYR A 129 -22.98 -4.06 2.93
CA TYR A 129 -22.21 -2.86 2.58
C TYR A 129 -23.05 -1.61 2.80
N GLY A 130 -22.45 -0.62 3.43
CA GLY A 130 -23.03 0.71 3.64
C GLY A 130 -22.57 1.70 2.56
N TYR A 131 -22.43 2.97 2.92
CA TYR A 131 -21.87 3.97 2.02
C TYR A 131 -20.34 3.94 2.08
N GLN A 132 -19.73 3.05 1.30
CA GLN A 132 -18.29 2.78 1.24
C GLN A 132 -17.70 2.08 2.48
N PHE A 133 -18.55 1.53 3.36
CA PHE A 133 -18.13 0.76 4.51
C PHE A 133 -18.53 -0.71 4.35
N HIS A 134 -17.62 -1.63 4.62
CA HIS A 134 -17.95 -3.02 4.87
C HIS A 134 -18.61 -3.13 6.25
N ILE A 135 -19.82 -3.70 6.30
CA ILE A 135 -20.55 -3.90 7.54
C ILE A 135 -20.25 -5.31 8.05
N GLY A 136 -19.74 -5.40 9.26
CA GLY A 136 -19.41 -6.65 9.94
C GLY A 136 -20.51 -7.11 10.89
N LYS A 137 -20.27 -8.24 11.58
CA LYS A 137 -21.09 -8.70 12.69
C LYS A 137 -21.00 -7.70 13.87
N ASP A 138 -21.94 -7.78 14.78
CA ASP A 138 -21.96 -7.02 16.04
C ASP A 138 -21.94 -5.48 15.87
N GLY A 139 -22.38 -4.98 14.70
CA GLY A 139 -22.38 -3.56 14.41
C GLY A 139 -21.00 -2.99 14.09
N TYR A 140 -20.00 -3.84 13.90
CA TYR A 140 -18.67 -3.42 13.46
C TYR A 140 -18.69 -3.01 12.00
N TYR A 141 -17.89 -2.03 11.66
CA TYR A 141 -17.76 -1.60 10.26
C TYR A 141 -16.31 -1.21 9.97
N ARG A 142 -15.92 -1.32 8.71
CA ARG A 142 -14.53 -1.11 8.33
C ARG A 142 -14.35 -0.51 6.94
N MET A 143 -13.20 0.12 6.76
CA MET A 143 -12.65 0.53 5.48
C MET A 143 -11.49 -0.42 5.16
N ASP A 144 -11.53 -1.04 3.99
CA ASP A 144 -10.52 -1.98 3.52
C ASP A 144 -9.77 -1.36 2.33
N GLY A 145 -8.45 -1.32 2.42
CA GLY A 145 -7.57 -0.99 1.32
C GLY A 145 -6.81 -2.22 0.82
N ALA A 146 -6.33 -2.15 -0.39
CA ALA A 146 -5.56 -3.22 -1.00
C ALA A 146 -4.34 -3.60 -0.15
N PHE A 147 -4.00 -4.88 -0.16
CA PHE A 147 -2.83 -5.45 0.52
C PHE A 147 -2.83 -5.29 2.04
N GLY A 148 -4.03 -5.30 2.66
CA GLY A 148 -4.18 -5.34 4.11
C GLY A 148 -4.07 -3.99 4.80
N GLN A 149 -4.49 -2.93 4.14
CA GLN A 149 -4.74 -1.64 4.78
C GLN A 149 -6.13 -1.70 5.41
N LEU A 150 -6.23 -1.63 6.73
CA LEU A 150 -7.50 -1.78 7.43
C LEU A 150 -7.73 -0.66 8.43
N CYS A 151 -8.99 -0.23 8.52
CA CYS A 151 -9.47 0.59 9.61
C CYS A 151 -10.81 0.01 10.07
N LEU A 152 -10.80 -0.76 11.17
CA LEU A 152 -11.94 -1.44 11.75
C LEU A 152 -12.43 -0.65 12.96
N MET A 153 -13.70 -0.29 12.97
CA MET A 153 -14.39 0.36 14.08
C MET A 153 -15.29 -0.62 14.82
N CYS A 154 -15.16 -0.65 16.15
CA CYS A 154 -15.92 -1.46 17.08
C CYS A 154 -16.63 -0.53 18.09
N PRO A 155 -17.82 0.01 17.75
CA PRO A 155 -18.46 1.06 18.53
C PRO A 155 -18.82 0.65 19.96
N ASP A 156 -19.31 -0.56 20.16
CA ASP A 156 -19.67 -1.15 21.47
C ASP A 156 -18.48 -1.18 22.43
N LYS A 157 -17.29 -1.49 21.90
CA LYS A 157 -16.03 -1.53 22.64
C LYS A 157 -15.31 -0.18 22.68
N LYS A 158 -15.80 0.83 21.97
CA LYS A 158 -15.13 2.13 21.78
C LYS A 158 -13.69 1.97 21.29
N LYS A 159 -13.44 0.96 20.47
CA LYS A 159 -12.13 0.60 19.93
C LYS A 159 -12.09 0.79 18.42
N ALA A 160 -10.92 1.17 17.92
CA ALA A 160 -10.59 1.06 16.50
C ALA A 160 -9.28 0.30 16.34
N VAL A 161 -9.20 -0.52 15.31
CA VAL A 161 -7.97 -1.22 14.93
C VAL A 161 -7.54 -0.73 13.56
N ILE A 162 -6.34 -0.19 13.50
CA ILE A 162 -5.75 0.34 12.28
C ILE A 162 -4.54 -0.50 11.94
N VAL A 163 -4.49 -0.96 10.69
CA VAL A 163 -3.40 -1.77 10.18
C VAL A 163 -2.90 -1.19 8.86
N PHE A 164 -1.60 -0.96 8.77
CA PHE A 164 -0.88 -0.78 7.53
C PHE A 164 0.00 -2.00 7.33
N SER A 165 -0.27 -2.77 6.30
CA SER A 165 0.45 -4.02 6.06
C SER A 165 0.81 -4.22 4.59
N GLN A 166 1.56 -5.27 4.36
CA GLN A 166 2.02 -5.71 3.04
C GLN A 166 1.49 -7.13 2.77
N TYR A 167 0.22 -7.38 3.15
CA TYR A 167 -0.33 -8.72 3.21
C TYR A 167 -1.63 -8.82 2.40
N SER A 168 -1.68 -9.77 1.46
CA SER A 168 -2.81 -9.91 0.53
C SER A 168 -4.00 -10.72 1.08
N LYS A 169 -3.83 -11.45 2.20
CA LYS A 169 -4.88 -12.32 2.75
C LYS A 169 -5.62 -11.59 3.88
N THR A 170 -6.51 -10.68 3.52
CA THR A 170 -7.27 -9.83 4.45
C THR A 170 -8.08 -10.64 5.48
N GLU A 171 -8.66 -11.77 5.08
CA GLU A 171 -9.42 -12.64 5.99
C GLU A 171 -8.55 -13.19 7.14
N ALA A 172 -7.34 -13.68 6.82
CA ALA A 172 -6.44 -14.18 7.85
C ALA A 172 -6.00 -13.06 8.81
N LEU A 173 -5.81 -11.83 8.30
CA LEU A 173 -5.49 -10.67 9.12
C LEU A 173 -6.66 -10.30 10.05
N LEU A 174 -7.87 -10.28 9.53
CA LEU A 174 -9.09 -10.04 10.32
C LEU A 174 -9.26 -11.12 11.40
N SER A 175 -9.04 -12.39 11.09
CA SER A 175 -9.10 -13.49 12.06
C SER A 175 -8.17 -13.28 13.25
N LEU A 176 -6.93 -12.84 12.98
CA LEU A 176 -5.98 -12.49 14.04
C LEU A 176 -6.45 -11.30 14.88
N ILE A 177 -7.01 -10.28 14.24
CA ILE A 177 -7.54 -9.09 14.93
C ILE A 177 -8.70 -9.49 15.84
N TYR A 178 -9.68 -10.23 15.32
CA TYR A 178 -10.83 -10.69 16.12
C TYR A 178 -10.38 -11.57 17.29
N LYS A 179 -9.50 -12.52 17.04
CA LYS A 179 -9.02 -13.46 18.06
C LYS A 179 -8.19 -12.79 19.16
N HIS A 180 -7.31 -11.85 18.82
CA HIS A 180 -6.29 -11.35 19.73
C HIS A 180 -6.48 -9.91 20.22
N LEU A 181 -7.23 -9.09 19.49
CA LEU A 181 -7.40 -7.67 19.81
C LEU A 181 -8.83 -7.30 20.24
N LEU A 182 -9.83 -8.07 19.80
CA LEU A 182 -11.24 -7.79 20.10
C LEU A 182 -11.85 -8.70 21.16
N ASN A 183 -11.24 -9.85 21.47
CA ASN A 183 -11.61 -10.63 22.61
C ASN A 183 -11.15 -9.91 23.89
N ASP A 184 -11.99 -9.91 24.94
CA ASP A 184 -11.77 -9.17 26.19
C ASP A 184 -10.69 -9.79 27.11
N THR A 185 -9.78 -10.58 26.58
CA THR A 185 -8.55 -10.94 27.27
C THR A 185 -7.71 -9.68 27.42
N GLU A 186 -7.30 -9.37 28.65
CA GLU A 186 -6.47 -8.23 28.99
C GLU A 186 -5.36 -8.08 27.95
N CYS A 187 -5.42 -6.99 27.18
CA CYS A 187 -4.39 -6.66 26.21
C CYS A 187 -3.15 -6.28 27.02
N CYS A 188 -2.26 -7.23 27.24
CA CYS A 188 -0.90 -6.89 27.60
C CYS A 188 -0.36 -6.04 26.46
N CYS A 189 -0.23 -4.73 26.69
CA CYS A 189 0.54 -3.85 25.83
C CYS A 189 2.02 -4.24 25.94
N ALA A 190 2.37 -5.41 25.43
CA ALA A 190 3.75 -5.78 25.20
C ALA A 190 4.19 -4.97 23.98
N TYR A 191 4.91 -3.89 24.22
CA TYR A 191 5.76 -3.32 23.19
C TYR A 191 6.73 -4.42 22.78
N ILE A 192 6.48 -5.04 21.65
CA ILE A 192 7.44 -5.99 21.09
C ILE A 192 8.58 -5.12 20.57
N GLU A 193 9.65 -5.00 21.38
CA GLU A 193 10.92 -4.56 20.84
C GLU A 193 11.21 -5.45 19.63
N ASN A 194 11.32 -4.83 18.46
CA ASN A 194 11.78 -5.51 17.28
C ASN A 194 13.21 -5.98 17.53
N THR A 195 13.37 -7.16 18.13
CA THR A 195 14.64 -7.86 18.14
C THR A 195 14.91 -8.29 16.71
N ARG A 196 15.47 -7.38 15.93
CA ARG A 196 15.98 -7.70 14.60
C ARG A 196 17.09 -8.74 14.81
N PRO A 197 17.10 -9.84 14.05
CA PRO A 197 18.22 -10.77 14.12
C PRO A 197 19.50 -10.00 13.81
N GLU A 198 20.49 -10.13 14.68
CA GLU A 198 21.83 -9.58 14.44
C GLU A 198 22.31 -10.09 13.08
N LYS A 199 22.68 -9.18 12.19
CA LYS A 199 23.28 -9.57 10.91
C LYS A 199 24.58 -10.31 11.21
N ASN A 200 24.70 -11.54 10.76
CA ASN A 200 25.90 -12.33 10.94
C ASN A 200 27.11 -11.59 10.36
N ALA A 201 28.10 -11.37 11.19
CA ALA A 201 29.38 -10.72 10.85
C ALA A 201 30.21 -11.50 9.79
N ALA A 202 29.75 -12.62 9.30
CA ALA A 202 30.43 -13.47 8.31
C ALA A 202 30.55 -12.87 6.90
N ALA A 203 29.99 -11.68 6.66
CA ALA A 203 29.98 -11.07 5.31
C ALA A 203 31.18 -10.12 5.04
N VAL A 204 32.19 -10.09 5.91
CA VAL A 204 33.29 -9.10 5.85
C VAL A 204 34.26 -9.34 4.66
N ASP A 205 34.32 -10.55 4.10
CA ASP A 205 35.22 -10.89 2.99
C ASP A 205 34.51 -10.99 1.62
N ALA A 206 33.26 -10.59 1.53
CA ALA A 206 32.49 -10.67 0.30
C ALA A 206 32.89 -9.57 -0.68
N VAL A 207 33.50 -9.95 -1.79
CA VAL A 207 33.86 -9.01 -2.87
C VAL A 207 32.75 -9.02 -3.91
N ILE A 208 31.94 -7.95 -3.93
CA ILE A 208 30.99 -7.72 -5.02
C ILE A 208 31.78 -7.19 -6.21
N PRO A 209 31.67 -7.81 -7.41
CA PRO A 209 32.45 -7.39 -8.56
C PRO A 209 32.06 -5.96 -9.00
N CYS A 210 33.06 -5.10 -9.17
CA CYS A 210 32.85 -3.81 -9.84
C CYS A 210 32.69 -4.05 -11.34
N SER A 211 31.46 -4.12 -11.82
CA SER A 211 31.17 -4.60 -13.17
C SER A 211 29.86 -4.00 -13.70
N ASN A 212 29.78 -3.90 -15.03
CA ASN A 212 28.59 -3.44 -15.73
C ASN A 212 28.05 -4.58 -16.61
N PHE A 213 26.80 -4.93 -16.47
CA PHE A 213 26.14 -6.01 -17.19
C PHE A 213 24.99 -5.46 -18.03
N ARG A 214 24.96 -5.80 -19.30
CA ARG A 214 23.81 -5.56 -20.18
C ARG A 214 22.81 -6.68 -19.96
N LEU A 215 21.57 -6.34 -19.59
CA LEU A 215 20.50 -7.31 -19.39
C LEU A 215 19.73 -7.58 -20.68
N GLU A 216 19.16 -8.78 -20.76
CA GLU A 216 18.08 -9.09 -21.69
C GLU A 216 16.84 -8.24 -21.41
N ASP A 217 15.93 -8.18 -22.40
CA ASP A 217 14.68 -7.43 -22.24
C ASP A 217 13.84 -7.98 -21.08
N ASN A 218 13.35 -7.08 -20.23
CA ASN A 218 12.62 -7.42 -19.02
C ASN A 218 11.48 -6.43 -18.76
N ILE A 219 10.52 -6.87 -17.94
CA ILE A 219 9.30 -6.10 -17.64
C ILE A 219 9.55 -4.76 -16.94
N LEU A 220 10.66 -4.62 -16.21
CA LEU A 220 11.05 -3.35 -15.59
C LEU A 220 11.70 -2.38 -16.58
N GLY A 221 12.14 -2.86 -17.76
CA GLY A 221 12.82 -2.05 -18.77
C GLY A 221 14.27 -1.70 -18.42
N ILE A 222 14.89 -2.40 -17.46
CA ILE A 222 16.28 -2.21 -17.09
C ILE A 222 17.17 -2.72 -18.22
N LYS A 223 18.06 -1.88 -18.74
CA LYS A 223 18.97 -2.23 -19.83
C LYS A 223 20.35 -2.65 -19.33
N TYR A 224 20.83 -1.99 -18.25
CA TYR A 224 22.14 -2.30 -17.66
C TYR A 224 22.03 -2.28 -16.14
N VAL A 225 22.87 -3.10 -15.50
CA VAL A 225 23.10 -3.08 -14.05
C VAL A 225 24.59 -2.88 -13.81
N GLU A 226 24.94 -1.83 -13.10
CA GLU A 226 26.31 -1.48 -12.73
C GLU A 226 26.52 -1.58 -11.23
N PHE A 227 27.55 -2.29 -10.79
CA PHE A 227 27.94 -2.44 -9.40
C PHE A 227 29.19 -1.62 -9.14
N LEU A 228 29.14 -0.75 -8.12
CA LEU A 228 30.25 0.15 -7.75
C LEU A 228 30.52 0.08 -6.24
N PRO A 229 31.78 -0.03 -5.84
CA PRO A 229 32.16 0.17 -4.44
C PRO A 229 32.05 1.66 -4.06
N SER A 230 31.67 1.92 -2.84
CA SER A 230 31.65 3.25 -2.22
C SER A 230 32.08 3.10 -0.77
N CYS A 231 32.83 4.02 -0.20
CA CYS A 231 33.38 3.98 1.15
C CYS A 231 32.49 3.24 2.16
N ASN A 232 32.78 2.00 2.51
CA ASN A 232 32.03 1.08 3.38
C ASN A 232 30.62 0.69 2.91
N GLU A 233 30.22 1.04 1.70
CA GLU A 233 28.94 0.73 1.09
C GLU A 233 29.13 0.32 -0.37
N TYR A 234 28.06 -0.09 -1.00
CA TYR A 234 27.99 -0.41 -2.42
C TYR A 234 26.83 0.33 -3.08
N LEU A 235 26.99 0.58 -4.36
CA LEU A 235 25.94 1.14 -5.21
C LEU A 235 25.59 0.12 -6.29
N VAL A 236 24.30 -0.08 -6.52
CA VAL A 236 23.77 -0.70 -7.73
C VAL A 236 23.06 0.35 -8.53
N LYS A 237 23.51 0.58 -9.77
CA LYS A 237 22.79 1.42 -10.72
C LYS A 237 21.95 0.55 -11.63
N LEU A 238 20.67 0.84 -11.68
CA LEU A 238 19.69 0.27 -12.59
C LEU A 238 19.49 1.28 -13.73
N CYS A 239 20.09 1.01 -14.89
CA CYS A 239 20.06 1.92 -16.03
C CYS A 239 18.89 1.55 -16.96
N TYR A 240 17.98 2.47 -17.10
CA TYR A 240 16.86 2.43 -18.06
C TYR A 240 17.25 3.16 -19.36
N ALA A 241 16.33 3.23 -20.32
CA ALA A 241 16.63 3.92 -21.58
C ALA A 241 16.84 5.43 -21.40
N GLU A 242 16.11 6.06 -20.47
CA GLU A 242 16.08 7.53 -20.33
C GLU A 242 16.61 8.02 -18.97
N TYR A 243 16.77 7.15 -17.98
CA TYR A 243 17.21 7.51 -16.62
C TYR A 243 17.94 6.36 -15.94
N THR A 244 18.55 6.67 -14.81
CA THR A 244 19.24 5.69 -13.95
C THR A 244 18.76 5.83 -12.53
N GLU A 245 18.40 4.70 -11.90
CA GLU A 245 18.16 4.62 -10.47
C GLU A 245 19.38 4.07 -9.76
N THR A 246 19.66 4.59 -8.57
CA THR A 246 20.78 4.14 -7.75
C THR A 246 20.29 3.63 -6.41
N ILE A 247 20.56 2.37 -6.14
CA ILE A 247 20.31 1.74 -4.85
C ILE A 247 21.63 1.73 -4.08
N ARG A 248 21.61 2.35 -2.89
CA ARG A 248 22.72 2.27 -1.93
C ARG A 248 22.45 1.09 -1.02
N PHE A 249 23.45 0.26 -0.77
CA PHE A 249 23.34 -0.85 0.16
C PHE A 249 24.64 -1.12 0.92
N SER A 250 24.54 -1.75 2.09
CA SER A 250 25.65 -2.21 2.90
C SER A 250 25.38 -3.64 3.36
N LEU A 251 26.41 -4.46 3.39
CA LEU A 251 26.33 -5.83 3.94
C LEU A 251 26.37 -5.85 5.47
N LEU A 252 26.78 -4.74 6.10
CA LEU A 252 26.92 -4.61 7.54
C LEU A 252 25.70 -4.00 8.22
N GLN A 253 25.01 -3.10 7.54
CA GLN A 253 23.87 -2.36 8.09
C GLN A 253 22.81 -2.12 7.03
N GLU A 254 21.62 -1.75 7.47
CA GLU A 254 20.56 -1.28 6.60
C GLU A 254 20.92 0.09 6.04
N THR A 255 20.49 0.35 4.83
CA THR A 255 20.65 1.67 4.19
C THR A 255 19.29 2.24 3.82
N SER A 256 19.25 3.53 3.56
CA SER A 256 18.04 4.20 3.08
C SER A 256 18.35 5.09 1.89
N GLY A 257 17.34 5.38 1.10
CA GLY A 257 17.48 6.25 -0.06
C GLY A 257 16.14 6.60 -0.67
N LYS A 258 16.20 7.18 -1.87
CA LYS A 258 15.01 7.49 -2.68
C LYS A 258 15.21 6.96 -4.08
N MET A 259 14.19 6.30 -4.62
CA MET A 259 14.16 5.86 -6.02
C MET A 259 12.75 5.95 -6.60
N ASN A 260 12.66 6.03 -7.91
CA ASN A 260 11.37 5.95 -8.59
C ASN A 260 10.87 4.51 -8.57
N PHE A 261 9.66 4.34 -8.10
CA PHE A 261 8.96 3.04 -8.11
C PHE A 261 7.46 3.24 -8.26
N LEU A 262 6.77 2.16 -8.61
CA LEU A 262 5.33 2.17 -8.78
C LEU A 262 4.62 2.58 -7.47
N LYS A 263 3.67 3.52 -7.60
CA LYS A 263 2.74 3.91 -6.55
C LYS A 263 1.36 3.97 -7.20
N ASP A 264 0.51 3.02 -6.88
CA ASP A 264 -0.82 2.84 -7.46
C ASP A 264 -0.91 3.03 -9.00
N LEU A 265 -1.17 4.22 -9.47
CA LEU A 265 -1.38 4.53 -10.90
C LEU A 265 -0.12 5.03 -11.63
N GLN A 266 0.87 5.50 -10.91
CA GLN A 266 2.01 6.23 -11.48
C GLN A 266 3.31 5.80 -10.81
N VAL A 267 4.42 6.11 -11.45
CA VAL A 267 5.76 5.99 -10.88
C VAL A 267 6.07 7.27 -10.14
N HIS A 268 6.42 7.17 -8.87
CA HIS A 268 6.82 8.27 -8.01
C HIS A 268 8.17 8.02 -7.39
N LYS A 269 8.87 9.09 -7.05
CA LYS A 269 10.09 9.02 -6.25
C LYS A 269 9.69 8.77 -4.79
N GLN A 270 10.03 7.58 -4.27
CA GLN A 270 9.65 7.09 -2.95
C GLN A 270 10.88 6.86 -2.09
N GLU A 271 10.71 7.02 -0.79
CA GLU A 271 11.71 6.62 0.19
C GLU A 271 11.70 5.10 0.37
N TYR A 272 12.91 4.54 0.58
CA TYR A 272 13.06 3.11 0.81
C TYR A 272 14.08 2.81 1.90
N TYR A 273 13.91 1.65 2.53
CA TYR A 273 14.97 0.94 3.26
C TYR A 273 15.45 -0.25 2.44
N CYS A 274 16.75 -0.52 2.50
CA CYS A 274 17.38 -1.65 1.83
C CYS A 274 18.12 -2.52 2.84
N GLU A 275 17.77 -3.80 2.88
CA GLU A 275 18.56 -4.85 3.50
C GLU A 275 19.33 -5.57 2.40
N ALA A 276 20.62 -5.84 2.65
CA ALA A 276 21.47 -6.57 1.72
C ALA A 276 22.11 -7.78 2.41
N VAL A 277 22.13 -8.89 1.69
CA VAL A 277 22.81 -10.12 2.07
C VAL A 277 23.59 -10.63 0.87
N PHE A 278 24.81 -11.07 1.09
CA PHE A 278 25.61 -11.73 0.07
C PHE A 278 26.13 -13.09 0.58
N ASN A 279 25.67 -14.16 -0.05
CA ASN A 279 26.15 -15.52 0.16
C ASN A 279 26.03 -16.23 -1.20
N GLU A 280 27.07 -16.14 -2.04
CA GLU A 280 27.09 -16.55 -3.44
C GLU A 280 26.11 -15.73 -4.33
N VAL A 281 24.96 -15.33 -3.79
CA VAL A 281 23.95 -14.49 -4.42
C VAL A 281 23.83 -13.19 -3.65
N LEU A 282 23.93 -12.06 -4.34
CA LEU A 282 23.60 -10.76 -3.75
C LEU A 282 22.08 -10.60 -3.76
N ILE A 283 21.50 -10.44 -2.57
CA ILE A 283 20.08 -10.20 -2.36
C ILE A 283 19.90 -8.81 -1.78
N LEU A 284 19.20 -7.96 -2.51
CA LEU A 284 18.76 -6.65 -2.03
C LEU A 284 17.27 -6.71 -1.80
N LYS A 285 16.82 -6.51 -0.58
CA LYS A 285 15.41 -6.43 -0.21
C LYS A 285 15.07 -4.98 0.10
N ILE A 286 14.21 -4.41 -0.74
CA ILE A 286 13.87 -3.00 -0.71
C ILE A 286 12.44 -2.84 -0.22
N TYR A 287 12.29 -2.16 0.92
CA TYR A 287 11.01 -1.82 1.53
C TYR A 287 10.67 -0.38 1.18
N PHE A 288 9.66 -0.17 0.38
CA PHE A 288 9.13 1.16 0.11
C PHE A 288 8.27 1.62 1.28
N ILE A 289 8.55 2.81 1.83
CA ILE A 289 7.91 3.28 3.07
C ILE A 289 6.49 3.78 2.80
N GLU A 290 6.28 4.37 1.64
CA GLU A 290 5.02 5.02 1.27
C GLU A 290 3.99 4.05 0.67
N THR A 291 4.38 2.82 0.38
CA THR A 291 3.57 1.82 -0.29
C THR A 291 3.75 0.43 0.34
N PRO A 292 2.83 -0.52 0.13
CA PRO A 292 2.97 -1.88 0.65
C PRO A 292 3.95 -2.74 -0.15
N TYR A 293 4.84 -2.15 -0.95
CA TYR A 293 5.72 -2.91 -1.82
C TYR A 293 7.03 -3.25 -1.15
N VAL A 294 7.41 -4.52 -1.28
CA VAL A 294 8.76 -5.01 -0.98
C VAL A 294 9.30 -5.67 -2.23
N ALA A 295 10.27 -5.03 -2.85
CA ALA A 295 10.95 -5.56 -4.02
C ALA A 295 12.21 -6.31 -3.60
N VAL A 296 12.43 -7.47 -4.17
CA VAL A 296 13.64 -8.26 -3.94
C VAL A 296 14.38 -8.44 -5.25
N TYR A 297 15.61 -7.96 -5.27
CA TYR A 297 16.54 -8.05 -6.39
C TYR A 297 17.60 -9.08 -6.01
N ARG A 298 17.76 -10.14 -6.83
CA ARG A 298 18.79 -11.16 -6.65
C ARG A 298 19.75 -11.14 -7.82
N PHE A 299 21.04 -11.13 -7.52
CA PHE A 299 22.11 -11.09 -8.51
C PHE A 299 23.07 -12.24 -8.25
N SER A 300 23.14 -13.19 -9.18
CA SER A 300 24.08 -14.30 -9.16
C SER A 300 25.12 -14.08 -10.25
N PHE A 301 26.41 -14.14 -9.89
CA PHE A 301 27.53 -13.84 -10.78
C PHE A 301 28.20 -15.11 -11.26
N TYR A 302 28.34 -15.30 -12.58
CA TYR A 302 28.93 -16.46 -13.22
C TYR A 302 29.99 -16.04 -14.26
N GLY A 303 31.15 -15.56 -13.79
CA GLY A 303 32.17 -15.01 -14.68
C GLY A 303 31.65 -13.82 -15.46
N ASN A 304 31.53 -13.94 -16.79
CA ASN A 304 31.04 -12.88 -17.67
C ASN A 304 29.51 -12.82 -17.76
N LYS A 305 28.79 -13.60 -16.95
CA LYS A 305 27.32 -13.63 -16.94
C LYS A 305 26.79 -13.22 -15.57
N LEU A 306 25.64 -12.57 -15.60
CA LEU A 306 24.82 -12.23 -14.45
C LEU A 306 23.46 -12.91 -14.60
N ARG A 307 22.96 -13.58 -13.57
CA ARG A 307 21.55 -13.91 -13.46
C ARG A 307 20.89 -12.88 -12.57
N PHE A 308 19.94 -12.13 -13.11
CA PHE A 308 19.14 -11.17 -12.38
C PHE A 308 17.72 -11.68 -12.21
N GLU A 309 17.26 -11.76 -10.95
CA GLU A 309 15.91 -12.14 -10.60
C GLU A 309 15.25 -11.02 -9.81
N PHE A 310 14.02 -10.69 -10.18
CA PHE A 310 13.17 -9.72 -9.50
C PHE A 310 11.95 -10.43 -8.94
N SER A 311 11.61 -10.16 -7.69
CA SER A 311 10.34 -10.56 -7.11
C SER A 311 9.73 -9.44 -6.26
N ILE A 312 8.40 -9.47 -6.13
CA ILE A 312 7.64 -8.47 -5.39
C ILE A 312 6.59 -9.18 -4.52
N ASN A 313 6.45 -8.72 -3.28
CA ASN A 313 5.54 -9.34 -2.31
C ASN A 313 4.07 -9.24 -2.70
N VAL A 314 3.66 -8.08 -3.20
CA VAL A 314 2.29 -7.76 -3.65
C VAL A 314 2.37 -6.79 -4.82
N SER A 315 1.51 -6.93 -5.83
CA SER A 315 1.35 -5.94 -6.91
C SER A 315 0.10 -6.25 -7.74
N PHE A 316 -0.48 -5.23 -8.35
CA PHE A 316 -1.53 -5.40 -9.36
C PHE A 316 -0.96 -5.62 -10.76
N THR A 317 0.25 -5.18 -11.04
CA THR A 317 0.81 -5.09 -12.38
C THR A 317 2.16 -5.77 -12.54
N LEU A 318 3.05 -5.65 -11.54
CA LEU A 318 4.37 -6.26 -11.58
C LEU A 318 4.28 -7.74 -11.24
N LYS A 319 5.12 -8.53 -11.91
CA LYS A 319 5.27 -9.97 -11.71
C LYS A 319 6.74 -10.30 -11.52
N ASP A 320 6.99 -11.39 -10.83
CA ASP A 320 8.32 -11.96 -10.70
C ASP A 320 8.86 -12.36 -12.08
N PHE A 321 10.14 -12.13 -12.29
CA PHE A 321 10.83 -12.54 -13.51
C PHE A 321 12.30 -12.80 -13.23
N ALA A 322 12.96 -13.43 -14.21
CA ALA A 322 14.38 -13.65 -14.19
C ALA A 322 14.95 -13.52 -15.61
N VAL A 323 16.08 -12.83 -15.75
CA VAL A 323 16.77 -12.61 -17.02
C VAL A 323 18.27 -12.76 -16.86
N ASP A 324 18.94 -13.04 -17.97
CA ASP A 324 20.39 -13.09 -18.00
C ASP A 324 20.97 -11.73 -18.40
N GLY A 325 22.16 -11.46 -17.94
CA GLY A 325 22.97 -10.29 -18.29
C GLY A 325 24.38 -10.72 -18.69
N PHE A 326 25.03 -9.90 -19.50
CA PHE A 326 26.36 -10.16 -20.02
C PHE A 326 27.28 -8.98 -19.74
N LEU A 327 28.48 -9.30 -19.28
CA LEU A 327 29.50 -8.29 -18.96
C LEU A 327 29.75 -7.39 -20.17
N VAL A 328 29.76 -6.09 -19.93
CA VAL A 328 30.15 -5.09 -20.92
C VAL A 328 31.64 -4.87 -20.79
N GLU A 329 32.42 -5.26 -21.80
CA GLU A 329 33.85 -4.95 -21.87
C GLU A 329 34.01 -3.43 -22.01
N GLU A 330 34.78 -2.82 -21.11
CA GLU A 330 35.22 -1.44 -21.31
C GLU A 330 36.10 -1.37 -22.58
N ARG A 331 35.70 -0.53 -23.53
CA ARG A 331 36.48 -0.25 -24.76
C ARG A 331 37.52 0.79 -24.46
#